data_9efdefd6131a45d3d1e2cab34712ee52
#
_entry.id   9efdefd6131a45d3d1e2cab34712ee52
#
_cell.length_a   1.000
_cell.length_b   1.000
_cell.length_c   1.000
_cell.angle_alpha   90.00
_cell.angle_beta   90.00
_cell.angle_gamma   90.00
#
_symmetry.space_group_name_H-M   'P 1'
#
loop_
_entity.id
_entity.type
_entity.pdbx_description
1 polymer ?
#
loop_
_entity_poly.entity_id
_entity_poly.type
_entity_poly.pdbx_seq_one_letter_code
_entity_poly.pdbx_strand_id
1 'polypeptide(L)'
;MTKTVFRVLGVVASVVVGGAASAADAPAVEWKVSDGGNGHWYQGVVGSISWNNARIAAIARGGDLASIETLNEHNFIVSKIFSQTPSLFNLWWGPHIGGIQADGATEPSGGWSWVSGSALDCSIGLCDMDNNSDAQNRLAYDTTGTTFAFNDVAPTQTDNTPSYLIEWSADCNGDGSVDYGQIQSGELADTNNNGVPDVCEPHVTYVQPISGSASGGTPVNINGMNFPTTVSVLFGGVAATDVVVVSSTLITAVTPVGVPGMTVVTVNGIGGEAFYYRSNCQSDLDGSGGVDSSDLGILLLDFGSCGDSAAVAPQPEPLILQSLETPNPVLNKK
;
A
#
# COMPACT_ATOMS: atom_id res chain seq x y z
N MET A 1 -52.08 -16.91 41.73
CA MET A 1 -50.63 -17.27 41.71
C MET A 1 -49.98 -16.44 40.64
N THR A 2 -49.39 -15.34 41.05
CA THR A 2 -48.79 -14.35 40.13
C THR A 2 -47.28 -14.64 40.00
N LYS A 3 -46.82 -15.00 38.82
CA LYS A 3 -45.40 -15.25 38.55
C LYS A 3 -44.68 -13.91 38.23
N THR A 4 -43.82 -13.50 39.16
CA THR A 4 -42.91 -12.34 38.96
C THR A 4 -41.72 -12.80 38.16
N VAL A 5 -41.51 -12.19 36.99
CA VAL A 5 -40.32 -12.40 36.15
C VAL A 5 -39.28 -11.34 36.49
N PHE A 6 -38.16 -11.75 37.09
CA PHE A 6 -36.99 -10.88 37.29
C PHE A 6 -36.22 -10.80 35.97
N ARG A 7 -36.15 -9.60 35.37
CA ARG A 7 -35.18 -9.28 34.33
C ARG A 7 -33.89 -8.83 34.99
N VAL A 8 -32.84 -9.60 34.79
CA VAL A 8 -31.49 -9.18 35.14
C VAL A 8 -30.97 -8.29 33.99
N LEU A 9 -30.81 -7.00 34.28
CA LEU A 9 -30.12 -6.06 33.41
C LEU A 9 -28.60 -6.26 33.58
N GLY A 10 -27.94 -6.90 32.61
CA GLY A 10 -26.49 -6.97 32.56
C GLY A 10 -25.91 -5.60 32.15
N VAL A 11 -25.29 -4.92 33.07
CA VAL A 11 -24.49 -3.73 32.80
C VAL A 11 -23.15 -4.21 32.18
N VAL A 12 -22.98 -4.05 30.86
CA VAL A 12 -21.68 -4.22 30.20
C VAL A 12 -20.89 -2.95 30.49
N ALA A 13 -19.97 -3.02 31.41
CA ALA A 13 -18.99 -1.96 31.65
C ALA A 13 -18.01 -1.95 30.46
N SER A 14 -18.16 -1.00 29.56
CA SER A 14 -17.16 -0.69 28.54
C SER A 14 -15.93 -0.10 29.24
N VAL A 15 -14.86 -0.87 29.31
CA VAL A 15 -13.56 -0.35 29.69
C VAL A 15 -13.08 0.52 28.54
N VAL A 16 -13.26 1.82 28.67
CA VAL A 16 -12.56 2.79 27.82
C VAL A 16 -11.11 2.76 28.26
N VAL A 17 -10.28 2.02 27.53
CA VAL A 17 -8.84 2.18 27.60
C VAL A 17 -8.54 3.56 27.03
N GLY A 18 -8.39 4.53 27.91
CA GLY A 18 -7.88 5.86 27.57
C GLY A 18 -6.45 5.70 27.07
N GLY A 19 -6.26 5.49 25.78
CA GLY A 19 -5.00 5.73 25.11
C GLY A 19 -4.65 7.20 25.37
N ALA A 20 -3.47 7.46 25.96
CA ALA A 20 -2.91 8.80 26.00
C ALA A 20 -2.95 9.32 24.55
N ALA A 21 -3.64 10.43 24.31
CA ALA A 21 -3.60 11.10 23.01
C ALA A 21 -2.11 11.42 22.77
N SER A 22 -1.48 10.76 21.80
CA SER A 22 -0.21 11.22 21.28
C SER A 22 -0.45 12.66 20.81
N ALA A 23 0.48 13.56 21.09
CA ALA A 23 0.42 14.88 20.49
C ALA A 23 0.22 14.66 18.99
N ALA A 24 -0.86 15.21 18.42
CA ALA A 24 -1.13 15.04 17.01
C ALA A 24 0.08 15.53 16.24
N ASP A 25 0.56 14.74 15.29
CA ASP A 25 1.64 15.15 14.40
C ASP A 25 1.29 16.49 13.77
N ALA A 26 2.27 17.38 13.60
CA ALA A 26 2.05 18.62 12.85
C ALA A 26 1.60 18.28 11.42
N PRO A 27 0.74 19.09 10.79
CA PRO A 27 0.32 18.83 9.42
C PRO A 27 1.52 18.82 8.46
N ALA A 28 1.41 18.01 7.41
CA ALA A 28 2.39 18.05 6.33
C ALA A 28 2.36 19.43 5.61
N VAL A 29 3.50 19.87 5.12
CA VAL A 29 3.67 21.18 4.46
C VAL A 29 4.29 20.98 3.08
N GLU A 30 3.66 21.56 2.07
CA GLU A 30 4.17 21.55 0.70
C GLU A 30 5.30 22.60 0.53
N TRP A 31 6.40 22.18 -0.08
CA TRP A 31 7.39 23.13 -0.59
C TRP A 31 7.06 23.49 -2.04
N LYS A 32 6.23 24.49 -2.19
CA LYS A 32 5.62 24.88 -3.47
C LYS A 32 6.64 25.26 -4.52
N VAL A 33 6.41 24.83 -5.76
CA VAL A 33 7.22 25.24 -6.92
C VAL A 33 7.21 26.75 -7.13
N SER A 34 6.06 27.41 -6.86
CA SER A 34 5.96 28.90 -6.91
C SER A 34 6.90 29.61 -5.95
N ASP A 35 7.30 28.96 -4.86
CA ASP A 35 8.17 29.51 -3.81
C ASP A 35 9.63 29.06 -3.99
N GLY A 36 9.96 28.48 -5.15
CA GLY A 36 11.28 27.94 -5.48
C GLY A 36 11.50 26.53 -4.96
N GLY A 37 10.46 25.82 -4.59
CA GLY A 37 10.47 24.43 -4.12
C GLY A 37 10.38 23.40 -5.23
N ASN A 38 10.31 22.14 -4.79
CA ASN A 38 10.21 20.95 -5.66
C ASN A 38 8.79 20.41 -5.79
N GLY A 39 7.80 20.96 -5.07
CA GLY A 39 6.43 20.46 -5.01
C GLY A 39 6.21 19.31 -4.02
N HIS A 40 7.26 18.84 -3.35
CA HIS A 40 7.17 17.77 -2.37
C HIS A 40 6.52 18.24 -1.06
N TRP A 41 6.01 17.28 -0.32
CA TRP A 41 5.39 17.50 0.98
C TRP A 41 6.25 16.92 2.08
N TYR A 42 6.32 17.60 3.22
CA TYR A 42 7.17 17.23 4.35
C TYR A 42 6.40 17.23 5.66
N GLN A 43 6.65 16.24 6.52
CA GLN A 43 6.06 16.17 7.86
C GLN A 43 7.08 15.66 8.88
N GLY A 44 7.22 16.41 9.97
CA GLY A 44 7.93 15.93 11.15
C GLY A 44 7.00 15.10 12.04
N VAL A 45 7.42 13.91 12.41
CA VAL A 45 6.65 12.98 13.25
C VAL A 45 7.41 12.74 14.55
N VAL A 46 6.79 13.05 15.69
CA VAL A 46 7.35 12.82 17.01
C VAL A 46 7.14 11.36 17.42
N GLY A 47 8.22 10.67 17.73
CA GLY A 47 8.18 9.27 18.16
C GLY A 47 9.58 8.69 18.23
N SER A 48 9.97 8.15 19.39
CA SER A 48 11.27 7.51 19.56
C SER A 48 11.21 6.10 18.98
N ILE A 49 11.66 5.95 17.74
CA ILE A 49 11.74 4.68 17.01
C ILE A 49 13.08 4.59 16.28
N SER A 50 13.51 3.39 15.93
CA SER A 50 14.73 3.20 15.15
C SER A 50 14.57 3.71 13.73
N TRP A 51 15.67 4.02 13.04
CA TRP A 51 15.65 4.45 11.64
C TRP A 51 14.89 3.45 10.75
N ASN A 52 15.15 2.13 10.94
CA ASN A 52 14.46 1.10 10.16
C ASN A 52 12.94 1.15 10.35
N ASN A 53 12.47 1.31 11.60
CA ASN A 53 11.04 1.40 11.88
C ASN A 53 10.45 2.75 11.42
N ALA A 54 11.22 3.83 11.50
CA ALA A 54 10.83 5.14 10.99
C ALA A 54 10.58 5.09 9.47
N ARG A 55 11.48 4.44 8.73
CA ARG A 55 11.29 4.26 7.29
C ARG A 55 10.06 3.40 6.97
N ILE A 56 9.87 2.28 7.68
CA ILE A 56 8.65 1.45 7.53
C ILE A 56 7.39 2.28 7.77
N ALA A 57 7.40 3.13 8.81
CA ALA A 57 6.26 3.97 9.14
C ALA A 57 6.02 5.08 8.10
N ALA A 58 7.08 5.64 7.50
CA ALA A 58 6.97 6.62 6.41
C ALA A 58 6.39 5.99 5.15
N ILE A 59 6.90 4.82 4.74
CA ILE A 59 6.40 4.06 3.58
C ILE A 59 4.93 3.65 3.78
N ALA A 60 4.53 3.25 4.98
CA ALA A 60 3.14 2.91 5.29
C ALA A 60 2.16 4.11 5.18
N ARG A 61 2.70 5.33 5.07
CA ARG A 61 1.94 6.57 4.84
C ARG A 61 2.08 7.09 3.38
N GLY A 62 2.62 6.26 2.47
CA GLY A 62 2.82 6.61 1.06
C GLY A 62 4.00 7.53 0.77
N GLY A 63 4.85 7.84 1.77
CA GLY A 63 6.09 8.59 1.61
C GLY A 63 7.34 7.73 1.84
N ASP A 64 8.48 8.37 2.07
CA ASP A 64 9.70 7.74 2.60
C ASP A 64 10.35 8.72 3.60
N LEU A 65 11.46 8.33 4.22
CA LEU A 65 12.27 9.27 4.98
C LEU A 65 12.83 10.35 4.05
N ALA A 66 12.81 11.60 4.50
CA ALA A 66 13.15 12.74 3.65
C ALA A 66 14.60 12.68 3.14
N SER A 67 14.75 12.93 1.85
CA SER A 67 16.01 13.10 1.13
C SER A 67 16.28 14.59 0.95
N ILE A 68 17.28 15.12 1.63
CA ILE A 68 17.57 16.57 1.67
C ILE A 68 18.69 16.87 0.67
N GLU A 69 18.32 17.16 -0.56
CA GLU A 69 19.27 17.23 -1.68
C GLU A 69 19.87 18.61 -1.89
N THR A 70 19.24 19.65 -1.33
CA THR A 70 19.71 21.03 -1.49
C THR A 70 19.69 21.83 -0.20
N LEU A 71 20.54 22.87 -0.13
CA LEU A 71 20.53 23.81 1.00
C LEU A 71 19.20 24.58 1.10
N ASN A 72 18.53 24.86 -0.03
CA ASN A 72 17.23 25.52 -0.03
C ASN A 72 16.15 24.65 0.60
N GLU A 73 16.17 23.36 0.32
CA GLU A 73 15.29 22.35 0.93
C GLU A 73 15.51 22.25 2.43
N HIS A 74 16.78 22.15 2.86
CA HIS A 74 17.14 22.20 4.26
C HIS A 74 16.56 23.48 4.94
N ASN A 75 16.78 24.64 4.34
CA ASN A 75 16.27 25.90 4.89
C ASN A 75 14.74 25.95 4.97
N PHE A 76 14.06 25.38 3.98
CA PHE A 76 12.60 25.23 4.03
C PHE A 76 12.19 24.35 5.21
N ILE A 77 12.79 23.17 5.38
CA ILE A 77 12.48 22.24 6.47
C ILE A 77 12.72 22.91 7.84
N VAL A 78 13.87 23.56 8.02
CA VAL A 78 14.17 24.27 9.25
C VAL A 78 13.13 25.36 9.54
N SER A 79 12.78 26.15 8.54
CA SER A 79 11.87 27.30 8.74
C SER A 79 10.39 26.90 8.86
N LYS A 80 9.97 25.81 8.21
CA LYS A 80 8.55 25.43 8.13
C LYS A 80 8.18 24.24 9.00
N ILE A 81 9.12 23.33 9.28
CA ILE A 81 8.86 22.12 10.06
C ILE A 81 9.47 22.27 11.46
N PHE A 82 10.79 22.45 11.54
CA PHE A 82 11.49 22.45 12.84
C PHE A 82 11.08 23.63 13.72
N SER A 83 10.92 24.83 13.15
CA SER A 83 10.47 26.00 13.90
C SER A 83 9.05 25.86 14.48
N GLN A 84 8.19 25.06 13.83
CA GLN A 84 6.80 24.84 14.26
C GLN A 84 6.67 23.64 15.22
N THR A 85 7.63 22.74 15.21
CA THR A 85 7.60 21.50 15.99
C THR A 85 8.94 21.27 16.71
N PRO A 86 9.27 22.08 17.72
CA PRO A 86 10.54 21.95 18.45
C PRO A 86 10.71 20.57 19.13
N SER A 87 9.63 19.86 19.40
CA SER A 87 9.62 18.49 19.95
C SER A 87 10.20 17.43 19.02
N LEU A 88 10.52 17.78 17.77
CA LEU A 88 11.29 16.90 16.88
C LEU A 88 12.74 16.73 17.35
N PHE A 89 13.21 17.59 18.24
CA PHE A 89 14.55 17.54 18.79
C PHE A 89 14.53 17.27 20.30
N ASN A 90 15.50 16.53 20.77
CA ASN A 90 15.94 16.56 22.16
C ASN A 90 17.16 17.49 22.27
N LEU A 91 18.00 17.33 23.29
CA LEU A 91 19.15 18.23 23.50
C LEU A 91 20.14 18.27 22.32
N TRP A 92 20.29 17.18 21.58
CA TRP A 92 21.33 17.02 20.55
C TRP A 92 20.77 16.41 19.27
N TRP A 93 19.82 15.47 19.37
CA TRP A 93 19.32 14.66 18.28
C TRP A 93 17.98 15.15 17.77
N GLY A 94 17.83 15.14 16.47
CA GLY A 94 16.61 15.46 15.74
C GLY A 94 16.05 14.25 14.98
N PRO A 95 15.23 14.52 13.93
CA PRO A 95 14.56 13.49 13.19
C PRO A 95 15.52 12.61 12.39
N HIS A 96 15.20 11.32 12.30
CA HIS A 96 15.73 10.44 11.28
C HIS A 96 15.38 10.96 9.89
N ILE A 97 16.33 10.88 8.96
CA ILE A 97 16.20 11.26 7.55
C ILE A 97 16.71 10.14 6.65
N GLY A 98 16.47 10.23 5.35
CA GLY A 98 16.62 9.15 4.37
C GLY A 98 18.04 8.77 3.96
N GLY A 99 19.07 9.17 4.69
CA GLY A 99 20.46 8.84 4.34
C GLY A 99 20.83 7.40 4.67
N ILE A 100 21.51 6.75 3.73
CA ILE A 100 22.00 5.37 3.80
C ILE A 100 23.45 5.32 3.32
N GLN A 101 24.30 4.64 4.08
CA GLN A 101 25.65 4.33 3.66
C GLN A 101 25.73 2.89 3.14
N ALA A 102 26.44 2.69 2.05
CA ALA A 102 26.67 1.38 1.46
C ALA A 102 27.57 0.52 2.36
N ASP A 103 27.29 -0.77 2.42
CA ASP A 103 28.10 -1.72 3.19
C ASP A 103 29.53 -1.74 2.69
N GLY A 104 30.51 -1.63 3.61
CA GLY A 104 31.94 -1.64 3.30
C GLY A 104 32.47 -0.34 2.67
N ALA A 105 31.69 0.73 2.70
CA ALA A 105 32.14 2.05 2.26
C ALA A 105 33.27 2.59 3.14
N THR A 106 34.03 3.56 2.59
CA THR A 106 35.12 4.21 3.35
C THR A 106 34.53 5.19 4.36
N GLU A 107 34.79 4.93 5.63
CA GLU A 107 34.32 5.79 6.74
C GLU A 107 35.15 7.09 6.85
N PRO A 108 34.52 8.16 7.40
CA PRO A 108 33.10 8.32 7.73
C PRO A 108 32.25 8.81 6.54
N SER A 109 32.85 9.27 5.45
CA SER A 109 32.18 10.07 4.41
C SER A 109 31.89 9.34 3.11
N GLY A 110 32.36 8.08 2.96
CA GLY A 110 32.20 7.34 1.71
C GLY A 110 30.84 6.64 1.56
N GLY A 111 30.38 6.48 0.33
CA GLY A 111 29.27 5.60 -0.04
C GLY A 111 27.88 6.00 0.45
N TRP A 112 27.68 7.26 0.81
CA TRP A 112 26.38 7.76 1.22
C TRP A 112 25.46 8.07 0.04
N SER A 113 24.19 7.73 0.18
CA SER A 113 23.11 8.06 -0.74
C SER A 113 21.81 8.30 0.02
N TRP A 114 20.87 8.92 -0.63
CA TRP A 114 19.52 9.09 -0.13
C TRP A 114 18.64 7.88 -0.49
N VAL A 115 17.56 7.66 0.25
CA VAL A 115 16.53 6.65 -0.08
C VAL A 115 15.84 6.91 -1.41
N SER A 116 15.87 8.16 -1.91
CA SER A 116 15.45 8.55 -3.27
C SER A 116 16.33 7.94 -4.37
N GLY A 117 17.53 7.45 -4.03
CA GLY A 117 18.54 6.95 -4.95
C GLY A 117 19.56 7.99 -5.40
N SER A 118 19.38 9.26 -5.03
CA SER A 118 20.37 10.32 -5.31
C SER A 118 21.59 10.22 -4.40
N ALA A 119 22.74 10.69 -4.87
CA ALA A 119 23.95 10.75 -4.05
C ALA A 119 23.83 11.84 -2.98
N LEU A 120 24.39 11.57 -1.79
CA LEU A 120 24.52 12.60 -0.76
C LEU A 120 25.62 13.59 -1.18
N ASP A 121 25.26 14.87 -1.25
CA ASP A 121 26.21 15.97 -1.56
C ASP A 121 26.60 16.71 -0.29
N CYS A 122 27.76 16.40 0.26
CA CYS A 122 28.31 17.11 1.43
C CYS A 122 28.83 18.52 1.12
N SER A 123 28.93 18.92 -0.14
CA SER A 123 29.35 20.29 -0.50
C SER A 123 28.36 21.37 -0.05
N ILE A 124 27.11 20.98 0.26
CA ILE A 124 26.08 21.87 0.84
C ILE A 124 26.38 22.28 2.29
N GLY A 125 27.42 21.67 2.92
CA GLY A 125 27.91 22.08 4.24
C GLY A 125 27.08 21.59 5.42
N LEU A 126 26.33 20.50 5.26
CA LEU A 126 25.47 19.94 6.31
C LEU A 126 25.98 18.60 6.88
N CYS A 127 27.01 18.00 6.28
CA CYS A 127 27.54 16.71 6.71
C CYS A 127 28.45 16.85 7.95
N ASP A 128 28.13 16.11 9.00
CA ASP A 128 28.89 16.05 10.26
C ASP A 128 29.00 14.57 10.73
N MET A 129 29.22 13.65 9.79
CA MET A 129 29.38 12.25 10.11
C MET A 129 30.75 12.02 10.72
N ASP A 130 30.79 11.44 11.92
CA ASP A 130 32.01 11.27 12.72
C ASP A 130 32.38 9.81 12.95
N ASN A 131 31.49 8.86 12.61
CA ASN A 131 31.65 7.42 12.77
C ASN A 131 32.15 7.02 14.17
N ASN A 132 31.44 7.49 15.22
CA ASN A 132 31.75 7.13 16.59
C ASN A 132 31.63 5.62 16.88
N SER A 133 31.02 4.86 15.95
CA SER A 133 31.04 3.40 15.96
C SER A 133 30.80 2.86 14.54
N ASP A 134 31.45 1.75 14.18
CA ASP A 134 31.39 1.10 12.87
C ASP A 134 29.98 0.65 12.40
N ALA A 135 28.94 0.89 13.22
CA ALA A 135 27.56 0.49 12.94
C ALA A 135 26.67 1.69 12.55
N GLN A 136 27.21 2.88 12.43
CA GLN A 136 26.45 4.10 12.12
C GLN A 136 26.42 4.30 10.60
N ASN A 137 25.41 3.79 9.93
CA ASN A 137 25.25 3.81 8.48
C ASN A 137 23.89 4.37 8.03
N ARG A 138 23.25 5.19 8.87
CA ARG A 138 21.99 5.91 8.61
C ARG A 138 22.14 7.35 9.06
N LEU A 139 21.30 8.25 8.55
CA LEU A 139 21.34 9.66 8.93
C LEU A 139 20.16 10.07 9.81
N ALA A 140 20.45 10.97 10.71
CA ALA A 140 19.52 11.81 11.43
C ALA A 140 20.03 13.25 11.44
N TYR A 141 19.15 14.21 11.70
CA TYR A 141 19.60 15.54 12.08
C TYR A 141 20.20 15.51 13.49
N ASP A 142 21.27 16.28 13.69
CA ASP A 142 21.69 16.73 14.98
C ASP A 142 21.61 18.26 15.09
N THR A 143 21.80 18.79 16.28
CA THR A 143 21.84 20.23 16.54
C THR A 143 22.78 20.59 17.67
N THR A 144 23.58 21.59 17.45
CA THR A 144 24.39 22.24 18.48
C THR A 144 23.71 23.51 19.03
N GLY A 145 22.35 23.58 18.91
CA GLY A 145 21.50 24.65 19.42
C GLY A 145 21.03 25.65 18.35
N THR A 146 21.87 26.07 17.43
CA THR A 146 21.50 27.02 16.35
C THR A 146 21.83 26.51 14.95
N THR A 147 22.63 25.46 14.84
CA THR A 147 23.02 24.82 13.58
C THR A 147 22.43 23.41 13.55
N PHE A 148 21.96 23.02 12.38
CA PHE A 148 21.46 21.70 12.10
C PHE A 148 22.41 21.02 11.10
N ALA A 149 22.81 19.79 11.36
CA ALA A 149 23.68 19.01 10.51
C ALA A 149 23.14 17.59 10.33
N PHE A 150 23.69 16.85 9.38
CA PHE A 150 23.43 15.41 9.19
C PHE A 150 24.50 14.65 9.94
N ASN A 151 24.08 13.86 10.91
CA ASN A 151 24.97 12.98 11.65
C ASN A 151 24.57 11.52 11.44
N ASP A 152 25.56 10.65 11.51
CA ASP A 152 25.39 9.23 11.34
C ASP A 152 24.87 8.57 12.63
N VAL A 153 23.93 7.64 12.44
CA VAL A 153 23.28 6.89 13.52
C VAL A 153 23.18 5.41 13.18
N ALA A 154 23.08 4.57 14.18
CA ALA A 154 22.86 3.14 13.96
C ALA A 154 21.41 2.86 13.51
N PRO A 155 21.18 1.92 12.59
CA PRO A 155 19.87 1.66 12.00
C PRO A 155 18.82 1.14 12.99
N THR A 156 19.27 0.56 14.11
CA THR A 156 18.41 -0.04 15.13
C THR A 156 18.36 0.76 16.44
N GLN A 157 19.12 1.86 16.53
CA GLN A 157 19.16 2.69 17.74
C GLN A 157 17.85 3.45 17.92
N THR A 158 17.31 3.44 19.16
CA THR A 158 16.05 4.11 19.50
C THR A 158 16.23 5.23 20.54
N ASP A 159 17.38 5.25 21.23
CA ASP A 159 17.50 5.98 22.50
C ASP A 159 17.75 7.48 22.32
N ASN A 160 18.24 7.90 21.16
CA ASN A 160 18.71 9.27 20.96
C ASN A 160 17.83 10.08 20.00
N THR A 161 17.20 9.46 19.00
CA THR A 161 16.41 10.14 18.00
C THR A 161 14.92 10.17 18.37
N PRO A 162 14.37 11.35 18.68
CA PRO A 162 13.01 11.47 19.21
C PRO A 162 11.93 11.49 18.12
N SER A 163 12.32 11.45 16.82
CA SER A 163 11.43 11.76 15.71
C SER A 163 11.97 11.29 14.37
N TYR A 164 11.17 11.46 13.33
CA TYR A 164 11.57 11.25 11.94
C TYR A 164 10.86 12.24 11.03
N LEU A 165 11.44 12.46 9.84
CA LEU A 165 10.93 13.36 8.83
C LEU A 165 10.48 12.55 7.63
N ILE A 166 9.21 12.69 7.25
CA ILE A 166 8.62 12.07 6.06
C ILE A 166 8.66 13.08 4.91
N GLU A 167 8.93 12.57 3.72
CA GLU A 167 8.77 13.26 2.45
C GLU A 167 7.83 12.47 1.53
N TRP A 168 6.92 13.18 0.86
CA TRP A 168 6.09 12.65 -0.22
C TRP A 168 6.49 13.33 -1.52
N SER A 169 6.96 12.54 -2.47
CA SER A 169 7.46 12.99 -3.78
C SER A 169 6.85 12.19 -4.95
N ALA A 170 6.01 11.19 -4.65
CA ALA A 170 5.41 10.34 -5.67
C ALA A 170 4.38 11.12 -6.51
N ASP A 171 4.47 10.92 -7.82
CA ASP A 171 3.50 11.33 -8.84
C ASP A 171 3.26 10.10 -9.73
N CYS A 172 2.38 9.22 -9.27
CA CYS A 172 2.18 7.91 -9.90
C CYS A 172 1.32 7.97 -11.15
N ASN A 173 0.47 9.01 -11.28
CA ASN A 173 -0.36 9.24 -12.45
C ASN A 173 0.35 10.08 -13.54
N GLY A 174 1.50 10.69 -13.22
CA GLY A 174 2.36 11.43 -14.14
C GLY A 174 1.80 12.78 -14.56
N ASP A 175 0.95 13.41 -13.74
CA ASP A 175 0.31 14.69 -14.06
C ASP A 175 1.12 15.92 -13.64
N GLY A 176 2.23 15.73 -12.95
CA GLY A 176 3.13 16.77 -12.47
C GLY A 176 2.79 17.31 -11.08
N SER A 177 1.84 16.68 -10.38
CA SER A 177 1.47 17.00 -9.00
C SER A 177 1.81 15.82 -8.08
N VAL A 178 2.26 16.11 -6.87
CA VAL A 178 2.54 15.04 -5.89
C VAL A 178 1.23 14.44 -5.39
N ASP A 179 1.10 13.11 -5.49
CA ASP A 179 -0.10 12.34 -5.13
C ASP A 179 -0.65 12.66 -3.74
N TYR A 180 0.23 12.84 -2.75
CA TYR A 180 -0.18 13.17 -1.39
C TYR A 180 -1.01 14.45 -1.34
N GLY A 181 -0.62 15.50 -2.07
CA GLY A 181 -1.37 16.74 -2.17
C GLY A 181 -2.75 16.55 -2.80
N GLN A 182 -2.83 15.70 -3.82
CA GLN A 182 -4.09 15.38 -4.51
C GLN A 182 -5.03 14.54 -3.65
N ILE A 183 -4.50 13.61 -2.84
CA ILE A 183 -5.28 12.89 -1.82
C ILE A 183 -5.83 13.87 -0.78
N GLN A 184 -4.98 14.78 -0.24
CA GLN A 184 -5.40 15.75 0.77
C GLN A 184 -6.46 16.73 0.25
N SER A 185 -6.42 17.09 -1.03
CA SER A 185 -7.44 17.94 -1.67
C SER A 185 -8.72 17.19 -2.05
N GLY A 186 -8.71 15.86 -2.03
CA GLY A 186 -9.80 15.00 -2.49
C GLY A 186 -9.89 14.86 -4.00
N GLU A 187 -8.85 15.25 -4.74
CA GLU A 187 -8.74 15.07 -6.18
C GLU A 187 -8.53 13.59 -6.55
N LEU A 188 -7.70 12.91 -5.79
CA LEU A 188 -7.49 11.46 -5.87
C LEU A 188 -8.06 10.76 -4.64
N ALA A 189 -8.73 9.62 -4.87
CA ALA A 189 -9.22 8.77 -3.79
C ALA A 189 -8.09 7.90 -3.22
N ASP A 190 -8.10 7.71 -1.90
CA ASP A 190 -7.28 6.77 -1.13
C ASP A 190 -8.21 6.10 -0.12
N THR A 191 -8.87 5.03 -0.55
CA THR A 191 -9.94 4.38 0.22
C THR A 191 -9.42 3.65 1.45
N ASN A 192 -8.22 3.10 1.38
CA ASN A 192 -7.59 2.36 2.48
C ASN A 192 -6.71 3.22 3.38
N ASN A 193 -6.52 4.51 3.05
CA ASN A 193 -5.73 5.50 3.78
C ASN A 193 -4.26 5.09 3.99
N ASN A 194 -3.65 4.49 2.96
CA ASN A 194 -2.24 4.11 2.98
C ASN A 194 -1.32 5.18 2.37
N GLY A 195 -1.88 6.29 1.87
CA GLY A 195 -1.16 7.41 1.26
C GLY A 195 -0.78 7.18 -0.21
N VAL A 196 -1.28 6.12 -0.83
CA VAL A 196 -1.17 5.84 -2.27
C VAL A 196 -2.57 5.96 -2.88
N PRO A 197 -2.76 6.73 -3.96
CA PRO A 197 -4.06 6.82 -4.60
C PRO A 197 -4.57 5.46 -5.10
N ASP A 198 -5.86 5.19 -4.96
CA ASP A 198 -6.49 3.95 -5.44
C ASP A 198 -6.15 3.65 -6.91
N VAL A 199 -6.05 4.69 -7.75
CA VAL A 199 -5.71 4.59 -9.18
C VAL A 199 -4.29 4.08 -9.42
N CYS A 200 -3.41 4.23 -8.45
CA CYS A 200 -2.00 3.84 -8.50
C CYS A 200 -1.73 2.49 -7.84
N GLU A 201 -2.68 1.96 -7.13
CA GLU A 201 -2.56 0.68 -6.46
C GLU A 201 -2.70 -0.52 -7.41
N PRO A 202 -2.13 -1.68 -7.05
CA PRO A 202 -2.38 -2.91 -7.78
C PRO A 202 -3.87 -3.22 -7.81
N HIS A 203 -4.42 -3.40 -9.00
CA HIS A 203 -5.83 -3.71 -9.18
C HIS A 203 -6.01 -4.92 -10.10
N VAL A 204 -6.75 -5.93 -9.64
CA VAL A 204 -7.13 -7.09 -10.45
C VAL A 204 -8.41 -6.75 -11.20
N THR A 205 -8.38 -6.92 -12.52
CA THR A 205 -9.54 -6.65 -13.40
C THR A 205 -10.31 -7.91 -13.72
N TYR A 206 -9.59 -9.03 -13.97
CA TYR A 206 -10.20 -10.35 -14.18
C TYR A 206 -9.15 -11.46 -14.06
N VAL A 207 -9.64 -12.67 -13.77
CA VAL A 207 -8.83 -13.89 -13.67
C VAL A 207 -9.28 -14.87 -14.74
N GLN A 208 -8.35 -15.49 -15.45
CA GLN A 208 -8.67 -16.46 -16.50
C GLN A 208 -7.81 -17.73 -16.39
N PRO A 209 -8.42 -18.94 -16.36
CA PRO A 209 -9.86 -19.19 -16.30
C PRO A 209 -10.50 -18.66 -15.01
N ILE A 210 -11.80 -18.38 -15.04
CA ILE A 210 -12.56 -17.87 -13.88
C ILE A 210 -12.85 -18.95 -12.83
N SER A 211 -12.50 -20.19 -13.13
CA SER A 211 -12.73 -21.31 -12.22
C SER A 211 -11.68 -22.41 -12.39
N GLY A 212 -11.49 -23.19 -11.34
CA GLY A 212 -10.57 -24.32 -11.31
C GLY A 212 -10.94 -25.36 -10.26
N SER A 213 -10.14 -26.42 -10.16
CA SER A 213 -10.34 -27.50 -9.18
C SER A 213 -10.12 -26.99 -7.75
N ALA A 214 -10.96 -27.43 -6.84
CA ALA A 214 -10.76 -27.23 -5.40
C ALA A 214 -9.50 -27.92 -4.85
N SER A 215 -8.95 -28.92 -5.57
CA SER A 215 -7.64 -29.48 -5.25
C SER A 215 -6.48 -28.53 -5.55
N GLY A 216 -6.75 -27.36 -6.15
CA GLY A 216 -5.71 -26.46 -6.64
C GLY A 216 -5.07 -26.93 -7.93
N GLY A 217 -3.90 -26.35 -8.25
CA GLY A 217 -3.12 -26.75 -9.42
C GLY A 217 -3.62 -26.19 -10.75
N THR A 218 -4.59 -25.29 -10.77
CA THR A 218 -5.08 -24.65 -12.00
C THR A 218 -4.17 -23.46 -12.36
N PRO A 219 -3.50 -23.48 -13.53
CA PRO A 219 -2.79 -22.30 -14.03
C PRO A 219 -3.79 -21.19 -14.36
N VAL A 220 -3.48 -19.97 -13.93
CA VAL A 220 -4.32 -18.79 -14.16
C VAL A 220 -3.50 -17.62 -14.66
N ASN A 221 -4.14 -16.79 -15.48
CA ASN A 221 -3.70 -15.43 -15.81
C ASN A 221 -4.53 -14.44 -14.98
N ILE A 222 -3.87 -13.61 -14.23
CA ILE A 222 -4.46 -12.55 -13.45
C ILE A 222 -4.15 -11.25 -14.18
N ASN A 223 -5.18 -10.63 -14.73
CA ASN A 223 -5.08 -9.38 -15.49
C ASN A 223 -5.50 -8.22 -14.59
N GLY A 224 -4.82 -7.10 -14.75
CA GLY A 224 -5.05 -5.94 -13.90
C GLY A 224 -4.22 -4.74 -14.30
N MET A 225 -3.94 -3.89 -13.33
CA MET A 225 -3.11 -2.68 -13.49
C MET A 225 -2.17 -2.53 -12.30
N ASN A 226 -1.09 -1.79 -12.52
CA ASN A 226 -0.12 -1.36 -11.51
C ASN A 226 0.53 -2.51 -10.73
N PHE A 227 0.69 -3.68 -11.35
CA PHE A 227 1.36 -4.78 -10.69
C PHE A 227 2.85 -4.46 -10.51
N PRO A 228 3.36 -4.39 -9.26
CA PRO A 228 4.78 -4.21 -9.02
C PRO A 228 5.56 -5.49 -9.39
N THR A 229 6.87 -5.39 -9.50
CA THR A 229 7.74 -6.52 -9.87
C THR A 229 7.74 -7.67 -8.88
N THR A 230 7.31 -7.42 -7.64
CA THR A 230 7.16 -8.45 -6.59
C THR A 230 5.76 -8.35 -6.01
N VAL A 231 5.04 -9.46 -6.00
CA VAL A 231 3.64 -9.51 -5.54
C VAL A 231 3.37 -10.74 -4.68
N SER A 232 2.40 -10.60 -3.80
CA SER A 232 1.72 -11.69 -3.12
C SER A 232 0.34 -11.89 -3.74
N VAL A 233 0.03 -13.10 -4.23
CA VAL A 233 -1.28 -13.44 -4.80
C VAL A 233 -1.98 -14.40 -3.85
N LEU A 234 -3.18 -14.04 -3.42
CA LEU A 234 -3.99 -14.87 -2.51
C LEU A 234 -5.34 -15.21 -3.15
N PHE A 235 -5.76 -16.47 -2.98
CA PHE A 235 -7.09 -16.97 -3.30
C PHE A 235 -7.83 -17.26 -2.00
N GLY A 236 -8.75 -16.37 -1.60
CA GLY A 236 -9.46 -16.49 -0.31
C GLY A 236 -8.51 -16.49 0.89
N GLY A 237 -7.42 -15.74 0.82
CA GLY A 237 -6.41 -15.67 1.88
C GLY A 237 -5.33 -16.76 1.81
N VAL A 238 -5.43 -17.74 0.90
CA VAL A 238 -4.41 -18.78 0.70
C VAL A 238 -3.47 -18.39 -0.44
N ALA A 239 -2.17 -18.49 -0.21
CA ALA A 239 -1.16 -18.08 -1.19
C ALA A 239 -1.15 -18.98 -2.44
N ALA A 240 -1.13 -18.34 -3.61
CA ALA A 240 -0.87 -19.00 -4.88
C ALA A 240 0.59 -19.48 -4.98
N THR A 241 0.85 -20.43 -5.87
CA THR A 241 2.20 -20.90 -6.21
C THR A 241 2.58 -20.45 -7.62
N ASP A 242 3.88 -20.57 -7.96
CA ASP A 242 4.42 -20.26 -9.28
C ASP A 242 4.02 -18.85 -9.77
N VAL A 243 4.01 -17.89 -8.86
CA VAL A 243 3.63 -16.51 -9.15
C VAL A 243 4.73 -15.83 -9.93
N VAL A 244 4.42 -15.38 -11.14
CA VAL A 244 5.33 -14.63 -12.01
C VAL A 244 4.65 -13.36 -12.50
N VAL A 245 5.25 -12.21 -12.22
CA VAL A 245 4.83 -10.93 -12.79
C VAL A 245 5.40 -10.83 -14.20
N VAL A 246 4.54 -10.97 -15.21
CA VAL A 246 4.91 -10.90 -16.63
C VAL A 246 5.03 -9.43 -17.07
N SER A 247 4.14 -8.58 -16.57
CA SER A 247 4.12 -7.13 -16.81
C SER A 247 3.35 -6.42 -15.70
N SER A 248 3.32 -5.08 -15.73
CA SER A 248 2.47 -4.29 -14.83
C SER A 248 0.96 -4.55 -14.98
N THR A 249 0.54 -5.38 -15.95
CA THR A 249 -0.87 -5.68 -16.23
C THR A 249 -1.18 -7.18 -16.25
N LEU A 250 -0.17 -8.05 -16.09
CA LEU A 250 -0.35 -9.50 -16.16
C LEU A 250 0.53 -10.23 -15.15
N ILE A 251 -0.12 -11.05 -14.33
CA ILE A 251 0.53 -12.04 -13.47
C ILE A 251 0.08 -13.43 -13.91
N THR A 252 0.98 -14.40 -13.93
CA THR A 252 0.65 -15.82 -14.01
C THR A 252 0.85 -16.48 -12.65
N ALA A 253 -0.02 -17.42 -12.29
CA ALA A 253 0.06 -18.14 -11.03
C ALA A 253 -0.61 -19.52 -11.15
N VAL A 254 -0.41 -20.34 -10.12
CA VAL A 254 -1.12 -21.61 -9.96
C VAL A 254 -1.97 -21.52 -8.70
N THR A 255 -3.25 -21.89 -8.81
CA THR A 255 -4.19 -21.82 -7.69
C THR A 255 -3.80 -22.78 -6.56
N PRO A 256 -3.89 -22.34 -5.30
CA PRO A 256 -3.74 -23.22 -4.14
C PRO A 256 -4.96 -24.14 -4.00
N VAL A 257 -4.88 -25.08 -3.07
CA VAL A 257 -6.06 -25.84 -2.61
C VAL A 257 -7.07 -24.86 -2.01
N GLY A 258 -8.33 -24.98 -2.39
CA GLY A 258 -9.42 -24.12 -1.93
C GLY A 258 -10.68 -24.90 -1.53
N VAL A 259 -11.62 -24.17 -0.97
CA VAL A 259 -12.96 -24.71 -0.64
C VAL A 259 -13.86 -24.51 -1.86
N PRO A 260 -14.66 -25.54 -2.27
CA PRO A 260 -15.63 -25.36 -3.35
C PRO A 260 -16.52 -24.15 -3.14
N GLY A 261 -16.72 -23.36 -4.19
CA GLY A 261 -17.49 -22.12 -4.15
C GLY A 261 -16.69 -20.90 -4.60
N MET A 262 -17.32 -19.73 -4.49
CA MET A 262 -16.69 -18.45 -4.84
C MET A 262 -15.64 -18.05 -3.82
N THR A 263 -14.51 -17.58 -4.30
CA THR A 263 -13.45 -16.95 -3.52
C THR A 263 -13.00 -15.67 -4.18
N VAL A 264 -12.25 -14.85 -3.46
CA VAL A 264 -11.71 -13.59 -3.95
C VAL A 264 -10.21 -13.74 -4.20
N VAL A 265 -9.75 -13.24 -5.35
CA VAL A 265 -8.32 -13.19 -5.71
C VAL A 265 -7.80 -11.80 -5.42
N THR A 266 -6.78 -11.67 -4.58
CA THR A 266 -6.15 -10.40 -4.23
C THR A 266 -4.68 -10.39 -4.60
N VAL A 267 -4.17 -9.20 -4.94
CA VAL A 267 -2.74 -8.93 -5.15
C VAL A 267 -2.29 -7.94 -4.08
N ASN A 268 -1.27 -8.30 -3.29
CA ASN A 268 -0.80 -7.53 -2.14
C ASN A 268 -1.89 -7.17 -1.12
N GLY A 269 -2.94 -7.99 -1.04
CA GLY A 269 -4.09 -7.77 -0.16
C GLY A 269 -5.10 -6.74 -0.68
N ILE A 270 -4.86 -6.16 -1.84
CA ILE A 270 -5.67 -5.08 -2.43
C ILE A 270 -6.45 -5.62 -3.63
N GLY A 271 -7.63 -5.03 -3.85
CA GLY A 271 -8.51 -5.41 -4.95
C GLY A 271 -9.05 -6.83 -4.78
N GLY A 272 -9.89 -7.25 -5.66
CA GLY A 272 -10.34 -8.63 -5.63
C GLY A 272 -11.34 -8.93 -6.71
N GLU A 273 -11.01 -9.96 -7.52
CA GLU A 273 -11.92 -10.53 -8.51
C GLU A 273 -12.33 -11.93 -8.08
N ALA A 274 -13.52 -12.32 -8.49
CA ALA A 274 -14.07 -13.61 -8.15
C ALA A 274 -13.39 -14.74 -8.90
N PHE A 275 -13.07 -15.81 -8.19
CA PHE A 275 -12.67 -17.10 -8.75
C PHE A 275 -13.54 -18.20 -8.16
N TYR A 276 -13.93 -19.18 -8.94
CA TYR A 276 -14.80 -20.26 -8.50
C TYR A 276 -14.05 -21.59 -8.39
N TYR A 277 -13.95 -22.13 -7.18
CA TYR A 277 -13.43 -23.47 -6.96
C TYR A 277 -14.53 -24.50 -7.19
N ARG A 278 -14.32 -25.37 -8.19
CA ARG A 278 -15.22 -26.48 -8.48
C ARG A 278 -14.93 -27.65 -7.53
N SER A 279 -15.97 -28.31 -7.06
CA SER A 279 -15.80 -29.55 -6.32
C SER A 279 -15.12 -30.61 -7.20
N ASN A 280 -14.36 -31.49 -6.56
CA ASN A 280 -13.75 -32.64 -7.27
C ASN A 280 -14.70 -33.84 -7.36
N CYS A 281 -15.94 -33.67 -6.99
CA CYS A 281 -16.95 -34.73 -7.13
C CYS A 281 -17.32 -34.87 -8.59
N GLN A 282 -16.92 -35.96 -9.24
CA GLN A 282 -17.27 -36.25 -10.63
C GLN A 282 -18.79 -36.32 -10.87
N SER A 283 -19.57 -36.44 -9.80
CA SER A 283 -21.04 -36.53 -9.82
C SER A 283 -21.74 -35.22 -9.41
N ASP A 284 -20.99 -34.15 -9.14
CA ASP A 284 -21.53 -32.80 -8.94
C ASP A 284 -21.72 -32.15 -10.31
N LEU A 285 -22.88 -32.37 -10.88
CA LEU A 285 -23.20 -31.99 -12.26
C LEU A 285 -23.66 -30.56 -12.39
N ASP A 286 -24.19 -29.98 -11.31
CA ASP A 286 -24.60 -28.55 -11.27
C ASP A 286 -23.49 -27.64 -10.75
N GLY A 287 -22.39 -28.20 -10.25
CA GLY A 287 -21.25 -27.41 -9.75
C GLY A 287 -21.50 -26.74 -8.40
N SER A 288 -22.48 -27.22 -7.63
CA SER A 288 -22.89 -26.64 -6.34
C SER A 288 -21.88 -26.88 -5.20
N GLY A 289 -20.94 -27.81 -5.42
CA GLY A 289 -19.93 -28.19 -4.43
C GLY A 289 -20.28 -29.42 -3.61
N GLY A 290 -21.43 -30.06 -3.87
CA GLY A 290 -21.87 -31.32 -3.26
C GLY A 290 -22.60 -32.17 -4.26
N VAL A 291 -22.70 -33.48 -4.01
CA VAL A 291 -23.54 -34.38 -4.78
C VAL A 291 -24.87 -34.55 -4.06
N ASP A 292 -25.92 -33.99 -4.63
CA ASP A 292 -27.26 -33.98 -4.02
C ASP A 292 -28.37 -34.36 -5.03
N SER A 293 -29.64 -34.09 -4.68
CA SER A 293 -30.78 -34.39 -5.52
C SER A 293 -30.86 -33.58 -6.81
N SER A 294 -30.17 -32.41 -6.88
CA SER A 294 -30.11 -31.57 -8.08
C SER A 294 -29.24 -32.24 -9.14
N ASP A 295 -28.10 -32.81 -8.74
CA ASP A 295 -27.21 -33.57 -9.64
C ASP A 295 -27.92 -34.83 -10.18
N LEU A 296 -28.65 -35.48 -9.31
CA LEU A 296 -29.46 -36.65 -9.73
C LEU A 296 -30.53 -36.23 -10.74
N GLY A 297 -31.10 -35.04 -10.57
CA GLY A 297 -32.06 -34.45 -11.52
C GLY A 297 -31.46 -34.22 -12.88
N ILE A 298 -30.24 -33.67 -12.95
CA ILE A 298 -29.49 -33.43 -14.19
C ILE A 298 -29.13 -34.78 -14.84
N LEU A 299 -28.62 -35.71 -14.07
CA LEU A 299 -28.32 -37.08 -14.55
C LEU A 299 -29.54 -37.80 -15.13
N LEU A 300 -30.70 -37.62 -14.51
CA LEU A 300 -31.97 -38.24 -14.97
C LEU A 300 -32.50 -37.56 -16.25
N LEU A 301 -32.27 -36.27 -16.45
CA LEU A 301 -32.63 -35.56 -17.68
C LEU A 301 -31.77 -36.00 -18.89
N ASP A 302 -30.54 -36.41 -18.64
CA ASP A 302 -29.62 -36.93 -19.67
C ASP A 302 -29.77 -38.44 -19.90
N PHE A 303 -30.58 -39.11 -19.10
CA PHE A 303 -30.81 -40.56 -19.24
C PHE A 303 -31.67 -40.83 -20.48
N GLY A 304 -31.03 -41.10 -21.60
CA GLY A 304 -31.70 -41.46 -22.86
C GLY A 304 -31.35 -40.62 -24.09
N SER A 305 -30.58 -39.57 -23.93
CA SER A 305 -30.03 -38.81 -25.05
C SER A 305 -28.57 -39.16 -25.30
N CYS A 306 -28.30 -40.29 -25.94
CA CYS A 306 -27.01 -40.54 -26.59
C CYS A 306 -26.98 -39.83 -27.94
N GLY A 307 -26.78 -38.54 -27.96
CA GLY A 307 -26.60 -37.75 -29.16
C GLY A 307 -25.53 -36.72 -28.91
N ASP A 308 -24.45 -36.86 -29.66
CA ASP A 308 -23.28 -35.98 -29.74
C ASP A 308 -23.53 -34.54 -29.38
N SER A 309 -22.76 -34.08 -28.43
CA SER A 309 -22.29 -32.70 -28.21
C SER A 309 -22.41 -32.34 -26.74
N ALA A 310 -21.26 -32.29 -26.07
CA ALA A 310 -21.12 -31.53 -24.85
C ALA A 310 -21.52 -30.05 -25.15
N ALA A 311 -22.75 -29.71 -24.82
CA ALA A 311 -23.18 -28.31 -24.83
C ALA A 311 -22.44 -27.62 -23.68
N VAL A 312 -21.37 -26.93 -24.03
CA VAL A 312 -20.78 -25.92 -23.16
C VAL A 312 -21.90 -24.97 -22.77
N ALA A 313 -22.23 -24.93 -21.47
CA ALA A 313 -23.17 -23.95 -20.96
C ALA A 313 -22.81 -22.56 -21.51
N PRO A 314 -23.77 -21.79 -22.02
CA PRO A 314 -23.46 -20.48 -22.57
C PRO A 314 -22.82 -19.64 -21.46
N GLN A 315 -21.59 -19.22 -21.73
CA GLN A 315 -20.90 -18.24 -20.88
C GLN A 315 -21.81 -17.01 -20.78
N PRO A 316 -22.07 -16.43 -19.61
CA PRO A 316 -22.75 -15.16 -19.54
C PRO A 316 -21.95 -14.16 -20.35
N GLU A 317 -22.57 -13.61 -21.37
CA GLU A 317 -21.97 -12.53 -22.18
C GLU A 317 -21.55 -11.38 -21.25
N PRO A 318 -20.38 -10.79 -21.45
CA PRO A 318 -20.00 -9.59 -20.68
C PRO A 318 -21.07 -8.52 -20.94
N LEU A 319 -21.63 -7.98 -19.85
CA LEU A 319 -22.54 -6.83 -19.91
C LEU A 319 -21.81 -5.67 -20.58
N ILE A 320 -22.02 -5.50 -21.88
CA ILE A 320 -21.61 -4.29 -22.59
C ILE A 320 -22.50 -3.18 -22.05
N LEU A 321 -21.96 -2.35 -21.17
CA LEU A 321 -22.56 -1.06 -20.83
C LEU A 321 -22.62 -0.24 -22.11
N GLN A 322 -23.78 -0.28 -22.79
CA GLN A 322 -24.08 0.69 -23.85
C GLN A 322 -24.10 2.06 -23.21
N SER A 323 -23.10 2.89 -23.56
CA SER A 323 -23.13 4.31 -23.27
C SER A 323 -24.42 4.89 -23.80
N LEU A 324 -25.25 5.42 -22.92
CA LEU A 324 -26.39 6.24 -23.28
C LEU A 324 -25.86 7.50 -24.00
N GLU A 325 -25.83 7.45 -25.33
CA GLU A 325 -25.66 8.66 -26.13
C GLU A 325 -26.85 9.58 -25.87
N THR A 326 -26.60 10.72 -25.25
CA THR A 326 -27.58 11.80 -25.16
C THR A 326 -27.84 12.36 -26.55
N PRO A 327 -29.10 12.50 -27.00
CA PRO A 327 -29.39 13.08 -28.32
C PRO A 327 -29.02 14.57 -28.30
N ASN A 328 -28.18 14.93 -29.26
CA ASN A 328 -27.76 16.30 -29.54
C ASN A 328 -28.98 17.12 -30.04
N PRO A 329 -29.33 18.27 -29.43
CA PRO A 329 -30.41 19.09 -29.93
C PRO A 329 -29.98 19.80 -31.23
N VAL A 330 -30.64 19.50 -32.29
CA VAL A 330 -30.52 20.20 -33.58
C VAL A 330 -31.00 21.65 -33.42
N LEU A 331 -30.08 22.58 -33.50
CA LEU A 331 -30.37 24.01 -33.62
C LEU A 331 -30.87 24.31 -35.06
N ASN A 332 -32.18 24.45 -35.24
CA ASN A 332 -32.75 25.09 -36.44
C ASN A 332 -32.55 26.61 -36.35
N LYS A 333 -31.71 27.13 -37.23
CA LYS A 333 -31.70 28.57 -37.55
C LYS A 333 -32.84 28.87 -38.55
N LYS A 334 -33.66 29.82 -38.18
CA LYS A 334 -34.25 30.79 -39.08
C LYS A 334 -33.79 32.18 -38.68
#